data_51d4504e0e7440b4e3ec3dcddbf75e09
#
_entry.id   51d4504e0e7440b4e3ec3dcddbf75e09
#
_cell.length_a   1.000
_cell.length_b   1.000
_cell.length_c   1.000
_cell.angle_alpha   90.00
_cell.angle_beta   90.00
_cell.angle_gamma   90.00
#
_symmetry.space_group_name_H-M   'P 1'
#
loop_
_entity.id
_entity.type
_entity.pdbx_description
1 polymer ?
#
loop_
_entity_poly.entity_id
_entity_poly.type
_entity_poly.pdbx_seq_one_letter_code
_entity_poly.pdbx_strand_id
1 'polypeptide(L)'
;MREYITLLEAASKQDEIEIVKTSYGENQLAPVFSGALMRLHYGKLAHGYAERFNKNEGDRNFNYAGAVLHNILFTQFRPPRTKNDPNGPIGNLIKTKFKSWDAFKDAFEEEAMKVQGSGWVYLARDGTIKRIQNHQIRQDVAIICD
;
A
#
# COMPACT_ATOMS: atom_id res chain seq x y z
N MET A 1 -14.82 16.08 -2.55
CA MET A 1 -15.66 15.39 -3.55
C MET A 1 -15.29 15.73 -5.00
N ARG A 2 -15.04 17.01 -5.37
CA ARG A 2 -14.59 17.38 -6.75
C ARG A 2 -13.22 16.79 -7.11
N GLU A 3 -12.24 16.81 -6.20
CA GLU A 3 -10.91 16.23 -6.45
C GLU A 3 -10.95 14.69 -6.62
N TYR A 4 -11.89 14.02 -5.96
CA TYR A 4 -12.09 12.57 -6.08
C TYR A 4 -12.60 12.20 -7.47
N ILE A 5 -13.61 12.93 -7.96
CA ILE A 5 -14.17 12.73 -9.29
C ILE A 5 -13.10 13.03 -10.36
N THR A 6 -12.29 14.08 -10.16
CA THR A 6 -11.20 14.46 -11.07
C THR A 6 -10.10 13.39 -11.13
N LEU A 7 -9.77 12.72 -10.00
CA LEU A 7 -8.78 11.62 -9.97
C LEU A 7 -9.35 10.32 -10.57
N LEU A 8 -10.63 10.03 -10.38
CA LEU A 8 -11.29 8.90 -11.04
C LEU A 8 -11.46 9.14 -12.55
N GLU A 9 -11.77 10.37 -12.94
CA GLU A 9 -11.83 10.76 -14.35
C GLU A 9 -10.43 10.82 -14.98
N ALA A 10 -9.41 11.25 -14.24
CA ALA A 10 -8.01 11.16 -14.67
C ALA A 10 -7.56 9.70 -14.79
N ALA A 11 -7.97 8.82 -13.87
CA ALA A 11 -7.72 7.39 -13.96
C ALA A 11 -8.39 6.75 -15.19
N SER A 12 -9.58 7.21 -15.56
CA SER A 12 -10.27 6.75 -16.78
C SER A 12 -9.63 7.26 -18.07
N LYS A 13 -8.80 8.33 -18.00
CA LYS A 13 -8.06 8.92 -19.11
C LYS A 13 -6.57 8.60 -19.09
N GLN A 14 -6.09 7.90 -18.05
CA GLN A 14 -4.68 7.55 -17.95
C GLN A 14 -4.37 6.42 -18.93
N ASP A 15 -3.58 6.75 -19.95
CA ASP A 15 -3.23 5.80 -21.00
C ASP A 15 -2.25 4.73 -20.51
N GLU A 16 -1.39 5.05 -19.52
CA GLU A 16 -0.40 4.13 -18.94
C GLU A 16 -0.17 4.40 -17.44
N ILE A 17 0.27 3.36 -16.72
CA ILE A 17 0.73 3.44 -15.33
C ILE A 17 2.09 2.76 -15.20
N GLU A 18 2.97 3.34 -14.39
CA GLU A 18 4.27 2.75 -14.05
C GLU A 18 4.36 2.43 -12.57
N ILE A 19 5.13 1.38 -12.23
CA ILE A 19 5.49 1.10 -10.85
C ILE A 19 6.64 2.02 -10.45
N VAL A 20 6.46 2.72 -9.33
CA VAL A 20 7.45 3.67 -8.80
C VAL A 20 8.79 2.97 -8.56
N LYS A 21 9.87 3.63 -8.96
CA LYS A 21 11.21 3.17 -8.63
C LYS A 21 11.46 3.34 -7.14
N THR A 22 11.83 2.26 -6.46
CA THR A 22 12.16 2.31 -5.04
C THR A 22 13.47 3.07 -4.79
N SER A 23 13.56 3.75 -3.64
CA SER A 23 14.80 4.42 -3.19
C SER A 23 15.81 3.47 -2.54
N TYR A 24 15.49 2.17 -2.48
CA TYR A 24 16.28 1.10 -1.85
C TYR A 24 16.43 -0.07 -2.82
N GLY A 25 17.51 -0.81 -2.65
CA GLY A 25 17.80 -2.00 -3.45
C GLY A 25 17.07 -3.25 -2.91
N GLU A 26 17.05 -4.28 -3.74
CA GLU A 26 16.34 -5.55 -3.52
C GLU A 26 16.58 -6.19 -2.14
N ASN A 27 17.82 -6.14 -1.64
CA ASN A 27 18.21 -6.79 -0.39
C ASN A 27 18.22 -5.84 0.83
N GLN A 28 17.90 -4.57 0.63
CA GLN A 28 18.05 -3.55 1.69
C GLN A 28 16.92 -3.55 2.71
N LEU A 29 15.85 -4.27 2.48
CA LEU A 29 14.76 -4.45 3.45
C LEU A 29 14.94 -5.69 4.34
N ALA A 30 16.00 -6.48 4.12
CA ALA A 30 16.31 -7.63 4.97
C ALA A 30 16.60 -7.16 6.42
N PRO A 31 16.27 -7.97 7.44
CA PRO A 31 15.69 -9.29 7.37
C PRO A 31 14.16 -9.33 7.22
N VAL A 32 13.48 -8.20 7.27
CA VAL A 32 12.00 -8.11 7.26
C VAL A 32 11.44 -8.59 5.91
N PHE A 33 11.99 -8.07 4.81
CA PHE A 33 11.71 -8.54 3.47
C PHE A 33 12.97 -9.08 2.82
N SER A 34 12.95 -10.35 2.45
CA SER A 34 14.06 -10.96 1.72
C SER A 34 14.15 -10.42 0.29
N GLY A 35 15.34 -10.46 -0.33
CA GLY A 35 15.48 -10.13 -1.73
C GLY A 35 14.62 -11.03 -2.64
N ALA A 36 14.43 -12.31 -2.29
CA ALA A 36 13.52 -13.19 -3.03
C ALA A 36 12.07 -12.70 -2.99
N LEU A 37 11.60 -12.24 -1.82
CA LEU A 37 10.27 -11.65 -1.69
C LEU A 37 10.15 -10.35 -2.51
N MET A 38 11.18 -9.50 -2.47
CA MET A 38 11.19 -8.26 -3.25
C MET A 38 11.18 -8.53 -4.77
N ARG A 39 11.94 -9.51 -5.26
CA ARG A 39 11.86 -9.92 -6.68
C ARG A 39 10.48 -10.39 -7.09
N LEU A 40 9.81 -11.16 -6.23
CA LEU A 40 8.47 -11.65 -6.51
C LEU A 40 7.43 -10.53 -6.40
N HIS A 41 7.36 -9.87 -5.26
CA HIS A 41 6.27 -8.94 -4.92
C HIS A 41 6.40 -7.62 -5.70
N TYR A 42 7.56 -6.97 -5.63
CA TYR A 42 7.83 -5.74 -6.39
C TYR A 42 8.13 -6.04 -7.86
N GLY A 43 9.10 -6.91 -8.12
CA GLY A 43 9.63 -7.13 -9.47
C GLY A 43 8.65 -7.85 -10.40
N LYS A 44 7.78 -8.73 -9.90
CA LYS A 44 6.88 -9.53 -10.74
C LYS A 44 5.41 -9.16 -10.54
N LEU A 45 4.92 -9.17 -9.31
CA LEU A 45 3.48 -8.97 -9.07
C LEU A 45 3.06 -7.52 -9.33
N ALA A 46 3.72 -6.54 -8.71
CA ALA A 46 3.38 -5.14 -8.88
C ALA A 46 3.53 -4.68 -10.34
N HIS A 47 4.66 -4.99 -10.98
CA HIS A 47 4.87 -4.69 -12.39
C HIS A 47 3.88 -5.41 -13.30
N GLY A 48 3.47 -6.63 -12.96
CA GLY A 48 2.47 -7.38 -13.71
C GLY A 48 1.09 -6.70 -13.73
N TYR A 49 0.69 -6.03 -12.64
CA TYR A 49 -0.55 -5.23 -12.65
C TYR A 49 -0.45 -4.03 -13.59
N ALA A 50 0.65 -3.29 -13.54
CA ALA A 50 0.88 -2.16 -14.45
C ALA A 50 0.92 -2.61 -15.92
N GLU A 51 1.62 -3.70 -16.21
CA GLU A 51 1.74 -4.26 -17.55
C GLU A 51 0.39 -4.69 -18.13
N ARG A 52 -0.42 -5.42 -17.35
CA ARG A 52 -1.76 -5.84 -17.81
C ARG A 52 -2.70 -4.64 -18.00
N PHE A 53 -2.63 -3.64 -17.10
CA PHE A 53 -3.40 -2.41 -17.30
C PHE A 53 -3.03 -1.71 -18.60
N ASN A 54 -1.74 -1.52 -18.86
CA ASN A 54 -1.23 -0.82 -20.05
C ASN A 54 -1.55 -1.58 -21.35
N LYS A 55 -1.53 -2.90 -21.30
CA LYS A 55 -1.91 -3.76 -22.43
C LYS A 55 -3.42 -3.99 -22.56
N ASN A 56 -4.22 -3.42 -21.66
CA ASN A 56 -5.68 -3.64 -21.59
C ASN A 56 -6.06 -5.13 -21.48
N GLU A 57 -5.29 -5.89 -20.69
CA GLU A 57 -5.50 -7.32 -20.43
C GLU A 57 -6.25 -7.53 -19.11
N GLY A 58 -7.28 -8.37 -19.13
CA GLY A 58 -8.09 -8.71 -17.96
C GLY A 58 -8.93 -7.53 -17.45
N ASP A 59 -9.21 -7.52 -16.13
CA ASP A 59 -9.97 -6.44 -15.52
C ASP A 59 -9.10 -5.18 -15.35
N ARG A 60 -9.42 -4.15 -16.11
CA ARG A 60 -8.69 -2.89 -16.15
C ARG A 60 -8.68 -2.19 -14.79
N ASN A 61 -9.82 -2.15 -14.10
CA ASN A 61 -9.94 -1.47 -12.80
C ASN A 61 -9.17 -2.20 -11.71
N PHE A 62 -9.25 -3.53 -11.70
CA PHE A 62 -8.50 -4.38 -10.79
C PHE A 62 -6.98 -4.19 -10.96
N ASN A 63 -6.50 -4.22 -12.19
CA ASN A 63 -5.08 -4.06 -12.50
C ASN A 63 -4.58 -2.65 -12.17
N TYR A 64 -5.36 -1.61 -12.49
CA TYR A 64 -5.04 -0.23 -12.13
C TYR A 64 -4.94 -0.07 -10.60
N ALA A 65 -5.95 -0.52 -9.87
CA ALA A 65 -5.95 -0.45 -8.42
C ALA A 65 -4.78 -1.24 -7.81
N GLY A 66 -4.48 -2.43 -8.35
CA GLY A 66 -3.32 -3.22 -7.95
C GLY A 66 -2.01 -2.44 -8.11
N ALA A 67 -1.78 -1.83 -9.26
CA ALA A 67 -0.57 -1.02 -9.49
C ALA A 67 -0.49 0.19 -8.55
N VAL A 68 -1.59 0.92 -8.36
CA VAL A 68 -1.65 2.10 -7.46
C VAL A 68 -1.38 1.71 -6.01
N LEU A 69 -2.02 0.66 -5.50
CA LEU A 69 -1.84 0.21 -4.12
C LEU A 69 -0.41 -0.27 -3.85
N HIS A 70 0.21 -0.98 -4.80
CA HIS A 70 1.62 -1.37 -4.71
C HIS A 70 2.58 -0.18 -4.79
N ASN A 71 2.26 0.86 -5.56
CA ASN A 71 3.01 2.10 -5.55
C ASN A 71 2.98 2.77 -4.17
N ILE A 72 1.83 2.81 -3.52
CA ILE A 72 1.72 3.31 -2.14
C ILE A 72 2.53 2.43 -1.18
N LEU A 73 2.37 1.10 -1.26
CA LEU A 73 3.06 0.15 -0.40
C LEU A 73 4.58 0.31 -0.46
N PHE A 74 5.15 0.25 -1.65
CA PHE A 74 6.62 0.26 -1.79
C PHE A 74 7.26 1.63 -1.51
N THR A 75 6.53 2.73 -1.58
CA THR A 75 7.03 4.04 -1.17
C THR A 75 7.09 4.25 0.34
N GLN A 76 6.41 3.42 1.14
CA GLN A 76 6.43 3.48 2.60
C GLN A 76 7.69 2.88 3.21
N PHE A 77 8.36 1.96 2.49
CA PHE A 77 9.46 1.20 3.03
C PHE A 77 10.78 1.96 2.96
N ARG A 78 11.64 1.66 3.91
CA ARG A 78 13.03 2.08 3.97
C ARG A 78 13.88 0.98 4.61
N PRO A 79 15.19 0.95 4.39
CA PRO A 79 16.08 0.02 5.09
C PRO A 79 15.87 0.07 6.60
N PRO A 80 15.93 -1.09 7.29
CA PRO A 80 15.76 -1.17 8.74
C PRO A 80 16.72 -0.26 9.49
N ARG A 81 16.24 0.33 10.60
CA ARG A 81 17.00 1.20 11.50
C ARG A 81 16.88 0.70 12.93
N THR A 82 17.88 1.01 13.76
CA THR A 82 17.89 0.64 15.18
C THR A 82 16.69 1.22 15.95
N LYS A 83 16.27 2.45 15.59
CA LYS A 83 15.04 3.07 16.10
C LYS A 83 14.15 3.40 14.92
N ASN A 84 12.95 2.88 14.93
CA ASN A 84 11.95 3.08 13.89
C ASN A 84 10.59 3.49 14.49
N ASP A 85 10.62 4.27 15.56
CA ASP A 85 9.40 4.76 16.18
C ASP A 85 8.65 5.71 15.25
N PRO A 86 7.32 5.60 15.17
CA PRO A 86 6.53 6.50 14.37
C PRO A 86 6.60 7.91 14.93
N ASN A 87 6.81 8.87 14.05
CA ASN A 87 6.90 10.29 14.40
C ASN A 87 6.08 11.14 13.41
N GLY A 88 6.08 12.45 13.61
CA GLY A 88 5.34 13.36 12.74
C GLY A 88 3.81 13.15 12.79
N PRO A 89 3.09 13.56 11.76
CA PRO A 89 1.62 13.49 11.73
C PRO A 89 1.05 12.09 11.96
N ILE A 90 1.67 11.06 11.35
CA ILE A 90 1.25 9.66 11.51
C ILE A 90 1.49 9.17 12.94
N GLY A 91 2.65 9.47 13.52
CA GLY A 91 2.94 9.12 14.91
C GLY A 91 1.96 9.79 15.88
N ASN A 92 1.63 11.05 15.64
CA ASN A 92 0.63 11.78 16.43
C ASN A 92 -0.77 11.16 16.30
N LEU A 93 -1.18 10.78 15.09
CA LEU A 93 -2.45 10.11 14.84
C LEU A 93 -2.54 8.79 15.59
N ILE A 94 -1.51 7.95 15.50
CA ILE A 94 -1.42 6.65 16.19
C ILE A 94 -1.50 6.85 17.69
N LYS A 95 -0.71 7.77 18.25
CA LYS A 95 -0.71 8.08 19.68
C LYS A 95 -2.07 8.57 20.17
N THR A 96 -2.74 9.40 19.40
CA THR A 96 -4.06 9.93 19.74
C THR A 96 -5.13 8.85 19.72
N LYS A 97 -5.14 8.00 18.69
CA LYS A 97 -6.20 7.01 18.46
C LYS A 97 -5.99 5.70 19.23
N PHE A 98 -4.75 5.24 19.33
CA PHE A 98 -4.42 3.92 19.90
C PHE A 98 -3.66 4.01 21.23
N LYS A 99 -3.21 5.20 21.67
CA LYS A 99 -2.45 5.46 22.88
C LYS A 99 -0.99 5.00 22.82
N SER A 100 -0.69 3.90 22.14
CA SER A 100 0.67 3.40 21.96
C SER A 100 0.87 2.80 20.57
N TRP A 101 2.14 2.63 20.21
CA TRP A 101 2.53 1.94 18.99
C TRP A 101 2.15 0.45 19.03
N ASP A 102 2.35 -0.20 20.19
CA ASP A 102 2.02 -1.62 20.35
C ASP A 102 0.51 -1.85 20.24
N ALA A 103 -0.31 -1.05 20.88
CA ALA A 103 -1.77 -1.14 20.75
C ALA A 103 -2.25 -0.91 19.30
N PHE A 104 -1.57 -0.04 18.53
CA PHE A 104 -1.83 0.12 17.11
C PHE A 104 -1.46 -1.14 16.33
N LYS A 105 -0.27 -1.72 16.57
CA LYS A 105 0.15 -2.95 15.89
C LYS A 105 -0.84 -4.09 16.14
N ASP A 106 -1.21 -4.32 17.40
CA ASP A 106 -2.16 -5.37 17.76
C ASP A 106 -3.51 -5.19 17.04
N ALA A 107 -4.05 -3.98 17.03
CA ALA A 107 -5.30 -3.68 16.33
C ALA A 107 -5.17 -3.83 14.80
N PHE A 108 -4.02 -3.46 14.24
CA PHE A 108 -3.76 -3.58 12.81
C PHE A 108 -3.63 -5.04 12.38
N GLU A 109 -2.92 -5.86 13.15
CA GLU A 109 -2.79 -7.30 12.95
C GLU A 109 -4.13 -8.01 13.08
N GLU A 110 -4.94 -7.66 14.08
CA GLU A 110 -6.28 -8.21 14.25
C GLU A 110 -7.15 -7.97 13.00
N GLU A 111 -7.12 -6.76 12.44
CA GLU A 111 -7.84 -6.46 11.21
C GLU A 111 -7.25 -7.15 9.98
N ALA A 112 -5.93 -7.30 9.91
CA ALA A 112 -5.26 -8.02 8.83
C ALA A 112 -5.67 -9.50 8.80
N MET A 113 -5.75 -10.15 9.96
CA MET A 113 -6.16 -11.56 10.08
C MET A 113 -7.61 -11.82 9.66
N LYS A 114 -8.43 -10.79 9.52
CA LYS A 114 -9.82 -10.91 9.01
C LYS A 114 -9.93 -10.85 7.48
N VAL A 115 -8.83 -10.57 6.78
CA VAL A 115 -8.80 -10.56 5.31
C VAL A 115 -8.81 -12.00 4.82
N GLN A 116 -9.78 -12.35 3.97
CA GLN A 116 -9.88 -13.69 3.36
C GLN A 116 -9.45 -13.62 1.89
N GLY A 117 -8.45 -14.40 1.53
CA GLY A 117 -7.86 -14.36 0.19
C GLY A 117 -6.98 -13.13 0.01
N SER A 118 -6.95 -12.56 -1.19
CA SER A 118 -6.17 -11.36 -1.47
C SER A 118 -6.86 -10.10 -0.95
N GLY A 119 -6.10 -9.21 -0.39
CA GLY A 119 -6.63 -7.95 0.14
C GLY A 119 -5.57 -7.14 0.85
N TRP A 120 -6.01 -6.05 1.46
CA TRP A 120 -5.16 -5.08 2.12
C TRP A 120 -5.78 -4.66 3.44
N VAL A 121 -4.92 -4.32 4.39
CA VAL A 121 -5.30 -3.58 5.59
C VAL A 121 -4.60 -2.23 5.56
N TYR A 122 -5.28 -1.18 5.99
CA TYR A 122 -4.69 0.14 6.01
C TYR A 122 -5.20 1.00 7.18
N LEU A 123 -4.33 1.89 7.66
CA LEU A 123 -4.70 2.99 8.53
C LEU A 123 -5.21 4.14 7.66
N ALA A 124 -6.45 4.53 7.84
CA ALA A 124 -7.01 5.70 7.19
C ALA A 124 -6.54 7.00 7.88
N ARG A 125 -6.59 8.12 7.16
CA ARG A 125 -6.19 9.44 7.70
C ARG A 125 -7.03 9.93 8.87
N ASP A 126 -8.23 9.39 9.03
CA ASP A 126 -9.10 9.65 10.20
C ASP A 126 -8.73 8.82 11.43
N GLY A 127 -7.75 7.92 11.30
CA GLY A 127 -7.28 7.02 12.36
C GLY A 127 -8.07 5.73 12.51
N THR A 128 -8.95 5.39 11.56
CA THR A 128 -9.62 4.10 11.52
C THR A 128 -8.80 3.07 10.75
N ILE A 129 -8.80 1.81 11.18
CA ILE A 129 -8.20 0.71 10.44
C ILE A 129 -9.28 0.11 9.54
N LYS A 130 -8.97 -0.02 8.26
CA LYS A 130 -9.90 -0.48 7.22
C LYS A 130 -9.27 -1.59 6.39
N ARG A 131 -10.13 -2.39 5.74
CA ARG A 131 -9.73 -3.47 4.83
C ARG A 131 -10.17 -3.18 3.41
N ILE A 132 -9.41 -3.70 2.46
CA ILE A 132 -9.77 -3.73 1.04
C ILE A 132 -9.76 -5.19 0.60
N GLN A 133 -10.86 -5.70 0.10
CA GLN A 133 -10.88 -7.01 -0.52
C GLN A 133 -10.39 -6.90 -1.97
N ASN A 134 -9.44 -7.74 -2.35
CA ASN A 134 -8.77 -7.65 -3.64
C ASN A 134 -8.10 -6.28 -3.86
N HIS A 135 -8.33 -5.62 -5.01
CA HIS A 135 -7.77 -4.31 -5.32
C HIS A 135 -8.88 -3.29 -5.58
N GLN A 136 -8.94 -2.27 -4.74
CA GLN A 136 -9.86 -1.15 -4.87
C GLN A 136 -9.14 0.14 -4.47
N ILE A 137 -9.29 1.19 -5.26
CA ILE A 137 -8.70 2.49 -4.94
C ILE A 137 -9.28 3.05 -3.64
N ARG A 138 -8.38 3.55 -2.78
CA ARG A 138 -8.70 4.32 -1.57
C ARG A 138 -7.84 5.57 -1.55
N GLN A 139 -8.41 6.69 -1.13
CA GLN A 139 -7.73 7.99 -1.09
C GLN A 139 -7.36 8.45 0.31
N ASP A 140 -7.92 7.79 1.30
CA ASP A 140 -7.72 8.11 2.71
C ASP A 140 -6.58 7.29 3.36
N VAL A 141 -5.76 6.62 2.57
CA VAL A 141 -4.66 5.78 3.05
C VAL A 141 -3.56 6.63 3.69
N ALA A 142 -3.20 6.29 4.92
CA ALA A 142 -2.03 6.82 5.62
C ALA A 142 -0.89 5.78 5.72
N ILE A 143 -1.22 4.52 6.05
CA ILE A 143 -0.30 3.37 6.06
C ILE A 143 -1.07 2.19 5.46
N ILE A 144 -0.42 1.37 4.63
CA ILE A 144 -1.04 0.20 4.01
C ILE A 144 -0.14 -1.02 4.11
N CYS A 145 -0.74 -2.20 4.21
CA CYS A 145 -0.10 -3.51 4.15
C CYS A 145 -0.93 -4.45 3.27
N ASP A 146 -0.23 -5.28 2.51
CA ASP A 146 -0.76 -6.34 1.64
C ASP A 146 -0.66 -7.69 2.35
#